data_c709b0024d6aab6af638d99f854fc24a
#
_entry.id   c709b0024d6aab6af638d99f854fc24a
#
_cell.length_a   1.000
_cell.length_b   1.000
_cell.length_c   1.000
_cell.angle_alpha   90.00
_cell.angle_beta   90.00
_cell.angle_gamma   90.00
#
_symmetry.space_group_name_H-M   'P 1'
#
loop_
_entity.id
_entity.type
_entity.pdbx_description
1 polymer ?
#
loop_
_entity_poly.entity_id
_entity_poly.type
_entity_poly.pdbx_seq_one_letter_code
_entity_poly.pdbx_strand_id
1 'polypeptide(L)'
;MRLVVVTLFPGLIEGYLSQGIVGRAAARGLFTTTLVDPRAFTEDRHRTVDDVPFGGGAGMVMKPEPLARAIDSVEPVATRVLLSPTGRPFRQADAERFAKLGAVMCVCGRYEGIDRRVIDSHIDEELSIGDFVLSGGELGALVIIDAVVRLLPGALGNEQSAVHETFTSGLLEHAHYTRPAEWRGVSVPDVLLSGHHAEIERWRRRESLRLTAERRPELLNQVNLSGEERRFVDALLSVRSTNDERPDGGRE
;
A
#
# COMPACT_ATOMS: atom_id res chain seq x y z
N MET A 1 16.58 -8.80 0.21
CA MET A 1 16.15 -7.46 0.66
C MET A 1 16.12 -7.43 2.19
N ARG A 2 16.47 -6.33 2.84
CA ARG A 2 16.33 -6.14 4.28
C ARG A 2 15.24 -5.10 4.57
N LEU A 3 14.26 -5.47 5.42
CA LEU A 3 13.20 -4.59 5.90
C LEU A 3 13.45 -4.30 7.37
N VAL A 4 13.56 -3.03 7.72
CA VAL A 4 13.76 -2.57 9.10
C VAL A 4 12.49 -1.88 9.57
N VAL A 5 12.02 -2.17 10.78
CA VAL A 5 10.88 -1.46 11.37
C VAL A 5 11.25 -0.98 12.75
N VAL A 6 11.26 0.34 12.93
CA VAL A 6 11.40 0.99 14.23
C VAL A 6 10.00 1.19 14.81
N THR A 7 9.68 0.51 15.91
CA THR A 7 8.32 0.45 16.47
C THR A 7 8.34 0.15 17.97
N LEU A 8 7.36 0.67 18.70
CA LEU A 8 7.09 0.33 20.10
C LEU A 8 6.33 -1.01 20.25
N PHE A 9 5.86 -1.61 19.15
CA PHE A 9 5.05 -2.83 19.16
C PHE A 9 5.57 -3.88 18.17
N PRO A 10 6.78 -4.41 18.37
CA PRO A 10 7.37 -5.39 17.44
C PRO A 10 6.49 -6.63 17.22
N GLY A 11 5.75 -7.08 18.24
CA GLY A 11 4.85 -8.24 18.12
C GLY A 11 3.71 -8.06 17.11
N LEU A 12 3.27 -6.83 16.82
CA LEU A 12 2.30 -6.57 15.74
C LEU A 12 2.90 -6.90 14.36
N ILE A 13 4.14 -6.52 14.17
CA ILE A 13 4.87 -6.76 12.91
C ILE A 13 5.17 -8.25 12.77
N GLU A 14 5.73 -8.90 13.79
CA GLU A 14 6.05 -10.33 13.80
C GLU A 14 4.83 -11.20 13.49
N GLY A 15 3.69 -10.90 14.11
CA GLY A 15 2.44 -11.62 13.88
C GLY A 15 2.02 -11.65 12.42
N TYR A 16 2.11 -10.52 11.73
CA TYR A 16 1.81 -10.42 10.30
C TYR A 16 2.84 -11.13 9.43
N LEU A 17 4.12 -10.91 9.71
CA LEU A 17 5.23 -11.47 8.92
C LEU A 17 5.31 -13.00 8.98
N SER A 18 4.63 -13.65 9.92
CA SER A 18 4.56 -15.10 10.02
C SER A 18 3.48 -15.74 9.13
N GLN A 19 2.61 -14.96 8.48
CA GLN A 19 1.42 -15.45 7.82
C GLN A 19 1.42 -15.22 6.29
N GLY A 20 0.60 -15.98 5.60
CA GLY A 20 0.23 -15.76 4.20
C GLY A 20 1.40 -15.81 3.21
N ILE A 21 1.36 -14.94 2.20
CA ILE A 21 2.40 -14.80 1.18
C ILE A 21 3.68 -14.25 1.79
N VAL A 22 3.56 -13.25 2.65
CA VAL A 22 4.70 -12.60 3.30
C VAL A 22 5.46 -13.60 4.18
N GLY A 23 4.77 -14.41 4.99
CA GLY A 23 5.39 -15.44 5.80
C GLY A 23 6.10 -16.51 4.98
N ARG A 24 5.51 -16.94 3.85
CA ARG A 24 6.18 -17.88 2.93
C ARG A 24 7.42 -17.25 2.27
N ALA A 25 7.38 -15.99 1.90
CA ALA A 25 8.52 -15.28 1.34
C ALA A 25 9.66 -15.15 2.37
N ALA A 26 9.34 -14.85 3.63
CA ALA A 26 10.29 -14.81 4.74
C ALA A 26 10.94 -16.18 4.98
N ALA A 27 10.13 -17.25 5.05
CA ALA A 27 10.63 -18.62 5.23
C ALA A 27 11.54 -19.09 4.09
N ARG A 28 11.37 -18.54 2.87
CA ARG A 28 12.22 -18.80 1.71
C ARG A 28 13.47 -17.90 1.64
N GLY A 29 13.63 -17.00 2.62
CA GLY A 29 14.78 -16.09 2.68
C GLY A 29 14.79 -14.98 1.62
N LEU A 30 13.64 -14.64 1.01
CA LEU A 30 13.55 -13.59 0.00
C LEU A 30 13.80 -12.20 0.59
N PHE A 31 13.51 -12.04 1.88
CA PHE A 31 13.85 -10.87 2.65
C PHE A 31 14.16 -11.25 4.11
N THR A 32 14.82 -10.34 4.80
CA THR A 32 15.04 -10.40 6.25
C THR A 32 14.38 -9.21 6.93
N THR A 33 13.95 -9.37 8.17
CA THR A 33 13.36 -8.29 8.95
C THR A 33 14.19 -8.03 10.19
N THR A 34 14.42 -6.73 10.49
CA THR A 34 15.00 -6.26 11.74
C THR A 34 13.97 -5.37 12.43
N LEU A 35 13.57 -5.74 13.64
CA LEU A 35 12.64 -4.94 14.45
C LEU A 35 13.44 -4.24 15.55
N VAL A 36 13.23 -2.94 15.71
CA VAL A 36 13.95 -2.12 16.67
C VAL A 36 12.94 -1.42 17.57
N ASP A 37 13.01 -1.71 18.87
CA ASP A 37 12.20 -1.01 19.87
C ASP A 37 12.99 0.18 20.45
N PRO A 38 12.54 1.43 20.24
CA PRO A 38 13.17 2.61 20.82
C PRO A 38 13.34 2.57 22.34
N ARG A 39 12.54 1.77 23.05
CA ARG A 39 12.68 1.59 24.51
C ARG A 39 14.01 0.96 24.92
N ALA A 40 14.67 0.25 24.02
CA ALA A 40 16.00 -0.31 24.27
C ALA A 40 17.13 0.75 24.33
N PHE A 41 16.82 1.97 23.89
CA PHE A 41 17.78 3.09 23.79
C PHE A 41 17.51 4.20 24.82
N THR A 42 16.66 3.94 25.81
CA THR A 42 16.42 4.84 26.94
C THR A 42 17.40 4.55 28.07
N GLU A 43 17.70 5.55 28.87
CA GLU A 43 18.61 5.44 30.01
C GLU A 43 17.86 5.34 31.36
N ASP A 44 16.57 5.73 31.36
CA ASP A 44 15.75 5.70 32.57
C ASP A 44 15.18 4.30 32.84
N ARG A 45 14.92 4.04 34.12
CA ARG A 45 14.36 2.74 34.61
C ARG A 45 13.02 2.38 33.97
N HIS A 46 12.21 3.40 33.65
CA HIS A 46 10.85 3.20 33.10
C HIS A 46 10.85 3.06 31.58
N ARG A 47 12.00 3.19 30.92
CA ARG A 47 12.16 3.13 29.46
C ARG A 47 11.21 4.10 28.72
N THR A 48 11.19 5.36 29.20
CA THR A 48 10.26 6.40 28.75
C THR A 48 10.68 6.93 27.38
N VAL A 49 9.83 6.76 26.39
CA VAL A 49 10.06 7.15 24.99
C VAL A 49 9.24 8.37 24.53
N ASP A 50 8.43 8.93 25.40
CA ASP A 50 7.53 10.05 25.14
C ASP A 50 7.61 11.09 26.26
N ASP A 51 7.16 12.32 25.94
CA ASP A 51 7.09 13.43 26.90
C ASP A 51 6.04 14.45 26.46
N VAL A 52 5.69 15.39 27.34
CA VAL A 52 4.75 16.46 27.06
C VAL A 52 5.27 17.38 25.95
N PRO A 53 4.42 17.84 25.01
CA PRO A 53 4.85 18.76 23.95
C PRO A 53 5.22 20.14 24.51
N PHE A 54 6.26 20.74 23.95
CA PHE A 54 6.52 22.18 24.18
C PHE A 54 5.34 23.01 23.66
N GLY A 55 4.99 24.04 24.39
CA GLY A 55 3.83 24.89 24.09
C GLY A 55 2.52 24.37 24.67
N GLY A 56 2.53 23.22 25.31
CA GLY A 56 1.33 22.59 25.88
C GLY A 56 0.47 21.90 24.82
N GLY A 57 -0.67 21.39 25.23
CA GLY A 57 -1.59 20.63 24.37
C GLY A 57 -1.93 19.29 24.98
N ALA A 58 -2.86 18.57 24.34
CA ALA A 58 -3.23 17.21 24.73
C ALA A 58 -2.22 16.20 24.15
N GLY A 59 -2.06 15.07 24.83
CA GLY A 59 -1.24 13.98 24.37
C GLY A 59 0.25 14.12 24.66
N MET A 60 1.05 13.25 24.06
CA MET A 60 2.49 13.12 24.26
C MET A 60 3.19 13.11 22.90
N VAL A 61 4.50 13.37 22.87
CA VAL A 61 5.32 13.33 21.66
C VAL A 61 6.49 12.37 21.91
N MET A 62 6.84 11.55 20.92
CA MET A 62 7.98 10.66 21.02
C MET A 62 9.28 11.46 21.14
N LYS A 63 10.07 11.11 22.15
CA LYS A 63 11.35 11.76 22.46
C LYS A 63 12.36 11.59 21.33
N PRO A 64 13.19 12.62 21.04
CA PRO A 64 14.15 12.57 19.94
C PRO A 64 15.25 11.53 20.19
N GLU A 65 15.89 11.53 21.35
CA GLU A 65 17.09 10.74 21.60
C GLU A 65 16.89 9.21 21.49
N PRO A 66 15.89 8.58 22.16
CA PRO A 66 15.66 7.15 22.01
C PRO A 66 15.34 6.74 20.58
N LEU A 67 14.59 7.58 19.86
CA LEU A 67 14.18 7.31 18.48
C LEU A 67 15.37 7.46 17.50
N ALA A 68 16.14 8.52 17.62
CA ALA A 68 17.33 8.74 16.80
C ALA A 68 18.34 7.60 16.96
N ARG A 69 18.66 7.22 18.22
CA ARG A 69 19.56 6.09 18.52
C ARG A 69 19.04 4.75 17.99
N ALA A 70 17.72 4.54 18.03
CA ALA A 70 17.12 3.33 17.45
C ALA A 70 17.28 3.31 15.92
N ILE A 71 17.10 4.45 15.24
CA ILE A 71 17.31 4.57 13.79
C ILE A 71 18.77 4.31 13.45
N ASP A 72 19.69 4.96 14.13
CA ASP A 72 21.15 4.86 13.88
C ASP A 72 21.74 3.47 14.19
N SER A 73 21.08 2.69 15.05
CA SER A 73 21.54 1.35 15.42
C SER A 73 21.54 0.34 14.27
N VAL A 74 20.87 0.66 13.15
CA VAL A 74 20.64 -0.27 12.02
C VAL A 74 21.11 0.32 10.70
N GLU A 75 22.29 0.88 10.67
CA GLU A 75 22.93 1.34 9.43
C GLU A 75 23.72 0.21 8.72
N PRO A 76 23.91 0.29 7.40
CA PRO A 76 23.28 1.24 6.45
C PRO A 76 21.90 0.77 5.96
N VAL A 77 21.01 1.72 5.67
CA VAL A 77 19.76 1.51 4.93
C VAL A 77 19.69 2.44 3.72
N ALA A 78 18.96 2.04 2.68
CA ALA A 78 18.86 2.83 1.46
C ALA A 78 17.89 4.02 1.61
N THR A 79 16.85 3.88 2.41
CA THR A 79 15.87 4.95 2.71
C THR A 79 15.18 4.69 4.04
N ARG A 80 14.87 5.79 4.75
CA ARG A 80 14.16 5.83 6.02
C ARG A 80 12.82 6.54 5.83
N VAL A 81 11.75 5.81 6.00
CA VAL A 81 10.38 6.23 5.72
C VAL A 81 9.61 6.39 7.03
N LEU A 82 9.13 7.57 7.31
CA LEU A 82 8.18 7.80 8.40
C LEU A 82 6.75 7.59 7.89
N LEU A 83 5.98 6.78 8.62
CA LEU A 83 4.55 6.62 8.41
C LEU A 83 3.82 7.75 9.14
N SER A 84 3.25 8.67 8.39
CA SER A 84 2.64 9.90 8.91
C SER A 84 1.42 10.31 8.08
N PRO A 85 0.33 10.82 8.70
CA PRO A 85 -0.79 11.39 7.94
C PRO A 85 -0.40 12.65 7.15
N THR A 86 0.69 13.32 7.53
CA THR A 86 1.22 14.50 6.82
C THR A 86 2.08 14.16 5.61
N GLY A 87 2.42 12.86 5.45
CA GLY A 87 3.23 12.38 4.33
C GLY A 87 2.47 12.40 3.01
N ARG A 88 3.21 12.36 1.90
CA ARG A 88 2.59 12.16 0.59
C ARG A 88 1.97 10.76 0.49
N PRO A 89 0.90 10.59 -0.32
CA PRO A 89 0.27 9.28 -0.48
C PRO A 89 1.24 8.23 -1.03
N PHE A 90 1.28 7.07 -0.37
CA PHE A 90 1.96 5.87 -0.85
C PHE A 90 1.23 5.31 -2.08
N ARG A 91 1.98 4.92 -3.11
CA ARG A 91 1.45 4.38 -4.37
C ARG A 91 2.21 3.13 -4.80
N GLN A 92 1.66 2.37 -5.75
CA GLN A 92 2.29 1.17 -6.30
C GLN A 92 3.72 1.45 -6.82
N ALA A 93 3.94 2.59 -7.46
CA ALA A 93 5.25 3.02 -7.92
C ALA A 93 6.29 3.16 -6.79
N ASP A 94 5.86 3.49 -5.57
CA ASP A 94 6.74 3.51 -4.40
C ASP A 94 7.12 2.10 -3.98
N ALA A 95 6.16 1.16 -3.98
CA ALA A 95 6.46 -0.24 -3.70
C ALA A 95 7.47 -0.82 -4.72
N GLU A 96 7.30 -0.52 -6.01
CA GLU A 96 8.22 -0.91 -7.07
C GLU A 96 9.62 -0.31 -6.89
N ARG A 97 9.69 0.96 -6.47
CA ARG A 97 10.95 1.62 -6.14
C ARG A 97 11.61 0.95 -4.94
N PHE A 98 10.87 0.71 -3.87
CA PHE A 98 11.39 0.08 -2.66
C PHE A 98 11.85 -1.37 -2.91
N ALA A 99 11.12 -2.13 -3.70
CA ALA A 99 11.50 -3.51 -4.05
C ALA A 99 12.88 -3.61 -4.75
N LYS A 100 13.34 -2.53 -5.39
CA LYS A 100 14.64 -2.42 -6.04
C LYS A 100 15.77 -2.00 -5.09
N LEU A 101 15.42 -1.55 -3.88
CA LEU A 101 16.40 -1.15 -2.87
C LEU A 101 16.89 -2.37 -2.07
N GLY A 102 18.15 -2.34 -1.62
CA GLY A 102 18.72 -3.40 -0.79
C GLY A 102 18.16 -3.43 0.63
N ALA A 103 17.80 -2.26 1.17
CA ALA A 103 17.24 -2.10 2.52
C ALA A 103 16.30 -0.89 2.60
N VAL A 104 15.18 -1.05 3.32
CA VAL A 104 14.22 0.04 3.61
C VAL A 104 13.90 -0.01 5.10
N MET A 105 13.89 1.16 5.74
CA MET A 105 13.49 1.32 7.13
C MET A 105 12.13 2.03 7.19
N CYS A 106 11.16 1.44 7.88
CA CYS A 106 9.90 2.06 8.25
C CYS A 106 9.96 2.52 9.70
N VAL A 107 9.73 3.80 9.95
CA VAL A 107 9.66 4.39 11.29
C VAL A 107 8.19 4.61 11.65
N CYS A 108 7.75 3.99 12.73
CA CYS A 108 6.36 4.03 13.19
C CYS A 108 6.22 5.07 14.31
N GLY A 109 5.62 6.22 13.97
CA GLY A 109 5.22 7.22 14.97
C GLY A 109 4.08 6.73 15.85
N ARG A 110 4.02 7.23 17.08
CA ARG A 110 2.94 7.00 18.05
C ARG A 110 2.59 8.32 18.76
N TYR A 111 1.56 8.28 19.57
CA TYR A 111 1.06 9.45 20.31
C TYR A 111 0.62 10.57 19.34
N GLU A 112 0.95 11.85 19.65
CA GLU A 112 0.69 12.99 18.75
C GLU A 112 1.72 13.10 17.60
N GLY A 113 2.74 12.23 17.61
CA GLY A 113 3.80 12.18 16.62
C GLY A 113 5.19 12.05 17.22
N ILE A 114 6.18 12.32 16.40
CA ILE A 114 7.59 12.29 16.79
C ILE A 114 8.18 13.70 16.79
N ASP A 115 9.21 13.93 17.58
CA ASP A 115 9.88 15.23 17.64
C ASP A 115 10.35 15.64 16.23
N ARG A 116 10.01 16.86 15.82
CA ARG A 116 10.31 17.38 14.48
C ARG A 116 11.79 17.32 14.12
N ARG A 117 12.67 17.49 15.10
CA ARG A 117 14.13 17.44 14.89
C ARG A 117 14.60 16.07 14.40
N VAL A 118 13.94 14.99 14.79
CA VAL A 118 14.23 13.63 14.26
C VAL A 118 13.77 13.51 12.81
N ILE A 119 12.60 14.06 12.48
CA ILE A 119 12.12 14.06 11.10
C ILE A 119 13.14 14.76 10.20
N ASP A 120 13.55 15.96 10.58
CA ASP A 120 14.45 16.82 9.78
C ASP A 120 15.86 16.23 9.61
N SER A 121 16.32 15.39 10.55
CA SER A 121 17.70 14.88 10.55
C SER A 121 17.85 13.41 10.17
N HIS A 122 16.81 12.56 10.38
CA HIS A 122 16.92 11.12 10.24
C HIS A 122 15.90 10.49 9.28
N ILE A 123 14.93 11.25 8.74
CA ILE A 123 13.91 10.75 7.85
C ILE A 123 14.14 11.25 6.44
N ASP A 124 14.14 10.36 5.46
CA ASP A 124 14.35 10.71 4.07
C ASP A 124 13.01 11.07 3.38
N GLU A 125 11.91 10.43 3.79
CA GLU A 125 10.57 10.71 3.27
C GLU A 125 9.46 10.36 4.24
N GLU A 126 8.37 11.15 4.21
CA GLU A 126 7.14 10.88 4.93
C GLU A 126 6.08 10.32 3.97
N LEU A 127 5.44 9.20 4.35
CA LEU A 127 4.40 8.54 3.55
C LEU A 127 3.12 8.36 4.35
N SER A 128 2.00 8.64 3.69
CA SER A 128 0.64 8.36 4.17
C SER A 128 0.03 7.20 3.40
N ILE A 129 -0.73 6.34 4.08
CA ILE A 129 -1.50 5.26 3.45
C ILE A 129 -2.96 5.63 3.17
N GLY A 130 -3.35 6.87 3.45
CA GLY A 130 -4.69 7.39 3.19
C GLY A 130 -5.09 8.50 4.15
N ASP A 131 -6.21 9.16 3.84
CA ASP A 131 -6.73 10.31 4.59
C ASP A 131 -7.58 9.84 5.79
N PHE A 132 -6.94 9.18 6.74
CA PHE A 132 -7.52 8.73 8.01
C PHE A 132 -6.43 8.66 9.08
N VAL A 133 -6.85 8.78 10.34
CA VAL A 133 -5.95 8.76 11.49
C VAL A 133 -5.90 7.35 12.09
N LEU A 134 -4.69 6.87 12.34
CA LEU A 134 -4.41 5.61 13.02
C LEU A 134 -3.77 5.88 14.38
N SER A 135 -3.82 4.89 15.28
CA SER A 135 -3.17 4.97 16.59
C SER A 135 -1.64 4.89 16.53
N GLY A 136 -1.06 4.62 15.34
CA GLY A 136 0.39 4.55 15.11
C GLY A 136 0.74 4.08 13.70
N GLY A 137 2.01 4.11 13.37
CA GLY A 137 2.53 3.83 12.03
C GLY A 137 2.60 2.35 11.64
N GLU A 138 2.37 1.41 12.57
CA GLU A 138 2.62 -0.02 12.33
C GLU A 138 1.77 -0.60 11.21
N LEU A 139 0.48 -0.26 11.12
CA LEU A 139 -0.38 -0.71 10.02
C LEU A 139 0.09 -0.15 8.68
N GLY A 140 0.55 1.10 8.67
CA GLY A 140 1.16 1.70 7.48
C GLY A 140 2.42 0.97 7.04
N ALA A 141 3.29 0.63 8.00
CA ALA A 141 4.48 -0.17 7.74
C ALA A 141 4.13 -1.55 7.16
N LEU A 142 3.11 -2.22 7.70
CA LEU A 142 2.64 -3.50 7.19
C LEU A 142 2.09 -3.41 5.75
N VAL A 143 1.35 -2.35 5.43
CA VAL A 143 0.87 -2.09 4.05
C VAL A 143 2.05 -1.95 3.08
N ILE A 144 3.07 -1.15 3.45
CA ILE A 144 4.28 -0.99 2.62
C ILE A 144 5.01 -2.32 2.47
N ILE A 145 5.23 -3.05 3.56
CA ILE A 145 5.93 -4.34 3.56
C ILE A 145 5.20 -5.34 2.65
N ASP A 146 3.89 -5.48 2.78
CA ASP A 146 3.11 -6.40 1.94
C ASP A 146 3.24 -6.04 0.46
N ALA A 147 3.01 -4.77 0.11
CA ALA A 147 3.11 -4.29 -1.26
C ALA A 147 4.50 -4.51 -1.86
N VAL A 148 5.57 -4.31 -1.09
CA VAL A 148 6.95 -4.49 -1.52
C VAL A 148 7.32 -5.97 -1.65
N VAL A 149 6.98 -6.80 -0.65
CA VAL A 149 7.33 -8.22 -0.64
C VAL A 149 6.69 -8.96 -1.81
N ARG A 150 5.47 -8.63 -2.18
CA ARG A 150 4.78 -9.23 -3.35
C ARG A 150 5.53 -9.02 -4.68
N LEU A 151 6.33 -7.96 -4.76
CA LEU A 151 7.13 -7.61 -5.95
C LEU A 151 8.51 -8.27 -5.98
N LEU A 152 8.92 -8.91 -4.89
CA LEU A 152 10.20 -9.62 -4.86
C LEU A 152 10.15 -10.88 -5.74
N PRO A 153 11.20 -11.14 -6.57
CA PRO A 153 11.24 -12.33 -7.38
C PRO A 153 11.01 -13.61 -6.57
N GLY A 154 10.09 -14.43 -7.02
CA GLY A 154 9.72 -15.67 -6.36
C GLY A 154 8.80 -15.52 -5.14
N ALA A 155 8.34 -14.34 -4.74
CA ALA A 155 7.38 -14.17 -3.64
C ALA A 155 5.99 -14.73 -4.00
N LEU A 156 5.52 -14.46 -5.22
CA LEU A 156 4.27 -15.00 -5.76
C LEU A 156 4.50 -16.34 -6.47
N GLY A 157 3.52 -17.22 -6.43
CA GLY A 157 3.57 -18.53 -7.10
C GLY A 157 3.52 -18.45 -8.63
N ASN A 158 2.99 -17.35 -9.17
CA ASN A 158 2.99 -17.03 -10.60
C ASN A 158 3.50 -15.60 -10.77
N GLU A 159 4.67 -15.45 -11.40
CA GLU A 159 5.29 -14.12 -11.62
C GLU A 159 4.46 -13.22 -12.54
N GLN A 160 3.63 -13.81 -13.43
CA GLN A 160 2.73 -13.06 -14.29
C GLN A 160 1.59 -12.39 -13.49
N SER A 161 1.27 -12.87 -12.29
CA SER A 161 0.24 -12.26 -11.45
C SER A 161 0.59 -10.82 -11.07
N ALA A 162 1.86 -10.52 -10.79
CA ALA A 162 2.31 -9.16 -10.46
C ALA A 162 2.30 -8.20 -11.67
N VAL A 163 2.38 -8.73 -12.90
CA VAL A 163 2.47 -7.91 -14.12
C VAL A 163 1.11 -7.38 -14.58
N HIS A 164 0.03 -8.11 -14.28
CA HIS A 164 -1.33 -7.81 -14.75
C HIS A 164 -2.25 -7.28 -13.65
N GLU A 165 -1.74 -7.04 -12.44
CA GLU A 165 -2.52 -6.54 -11.31
C GLU A 165 -2.97 -5.07 -11.51
N THR A 166 -4.00 -4.68 -10.76
CA THR A 166 -4.49 -3.30 -10.65
C THR A 166 -3.32 -2.34 -10.39
N PHE A 167 -3.30 -1.21 -11.08
CA PHE A 167 -2.29 -0.13 -11.05
C PHE A 167 -0.97 -0.42 -11.78
N THR A 168 -0.60 -1.67 -12.08
CA THR A 168 0.62 -1.97 -12.85
C THR A 168 0.49 -1.51 -14.30
N SER A 169 -0.69 -1.73 -14.91
CA SER A 169 -1.02 -1.24 -16.26
C SER A 169 -1.69 0.15 -16.28
N GLY A 170 -1.82 0.80 -15.12
CA GLY A 170 -2.57 2.04 -14.96
C GLY A 170 -4.10 1.89 -14.97
N LEU A 171 -4.62 0.67 -15.07
CA LEU A 171 -6.04 0.36 -15.03
C LEU A 171 -6.39 -0.46 -13.78
N LEU A 172 -7.68 -0.47 -13.44
CA LEU A 172 -8.23 -1.50 -12.56
C LEU A 172 -8.23 -2.84 -13.29
N GLU A 173 -8.00 -3.91 -12.56
CA GLU A 173 -8.07 -5.26 -13.09
C GLU A 173 -9.51 -5.63 -13.46
N HIS A 174 -9.66 -6.50 -14.46
CA HIS A 174 -10.98 -7.01 -14.89
C HIS A 174 -11.65 -7.86 -13.81
N ALA A 175 -12.97 -8.07 -13.95
CA ALA A 175 -13.71 -8.97 -13.06
C ALA A 175 -13.24 -10.42 -13.21
N HIS A 176 -13.06 -11.10 -12.09
CA HIS A 176 -12.70 -12.51 -12.02
C HIS A 176 -13.91 -13.38 -11.73
N TYR A 177 -13.96 -14.53 -12.38
CA TYR A 177 -14.97 -15.54 -12.18
C TYR A 177 -14.31 -16.89 -11.86
N THR A 178 -14.97 -17.69 -11.01
CA THR A 178 -14.56 -19.05 -10.67
C THR A 178 -15.76 -19.99 -10.68
N ARG A 179 -15.53 -21.27 -10.43
CA ARG A 179 -16.57 -22.30 -10.37
C ARG A 179 -17.54 -22.07 -9.20
N PRO A 180 -18.82 -22.39 -9.38
CA PRO A 180 -19.48 -22.98 -10.56
C PRO A 180 -19.70 -21.96 -11.69
N ALA A 181 -19.93 -22.44 -12.92
CA ALA A 181 -20.19 -21.58 -14.10
C ALA A 181 -21.50 -20.78 -14.00
N GLU A 182 -22.47 -21.27 -13.22
CA GLU A 182 -23.68 -20.55 -12.85
C GLU A 182 -23.82 -20.53 -11.33
N TRP A 183 -24.10 -19.36 -10.77
CA TRP A 183 -24.34 -19.19 -9.35
C TRP A 183 -25.56 -18.29 -9.12
N ARG A 184 -26.60 -18.83 -8.49
CA ARG A 184 -27.87 -18.15 -8.17
C ARG A 184 -28.52 -17.50 -9.39
N GLY A 185 -28.52 -18.22 -10.53
CA GLY A 185 -29.11 -17.75 -11.78
C GLY A 185 -28.27 -16.76 -12.57
N VAL A 186 -27.05 -16.47 -12.13
CA VAL A 186 -26.09 -15.60 -12.83
C VAL A 186 -24.95 -16.44 -13.39
N SER A 187 -24.78 -16.41 -14.71
CA SER A 187 -23.73 -17.18 -15.40
C SER A 187 -22.45 -16.38 -15.59
N VAL A 188 -21.34 -17.10 -15.66
CA VAL A 188 -20.05 -16.57 -16.12
C VAL A 188 -20.19 -16.13 -17.59
N PRO A 189 -19.59 -15.00 -18.02
CA PRO A 189 -19.60 -14.61 -19.44
C PRO A 189 -19.09 -15.72 -20.36
N ASP A 190 -19.84 -16.04 -21.42
CA ASP A 190 -19.57 -17.17 -22.34
C ASP A 190 -18.16 -17.11 -22.94
N VAL A 191 -17.67 -15.92 -23.22
CA VAL A 191 -16.31 -15.70 -23.76
C VAL A 191 -15.23 -16.31 -22.86
N LEU A 192 -15.43 -16.31 -21.53
CA LEU A 192 -14.49 -16.90 -20.56
C LEU A 192 -14.54 -18.42 -20.54
N LEU A 193 -15.60 -19.02 -21.07
CA LEU A 193 -15.78 -20.47 -21.18
C LEU A 193 -15.37 -21.01 -22.57
N SER A 194 -15.15 -20.12 -23.55
CA SER A 194 -14.91 -20.46 -24.95
C SER A 194 -13.57 -21.15 -25.25
N GLY A 195 -12.55 -20.92 -24.40
CA GLY A 195 -11.16 -21.34 -24.66
C GLY A 195 -10.43 -20.49 -25.73
N HIS A 196 -11.07 -19.48 -26.33
CA HIS A 196 -10.46 -18.59 -27.32
C HIS A 196 -9.63 -17.50 -26.66
N HIS A 197 -8.35 -17.77 -26.41
CA HIS A 197 -7.45 -16.87 -25.64
C HIS A 197 -7.46 -15.42 -26.14
N ALA A 198 -7.43 -15.19 -27.45
CA ALA A 198 -7.43 -13.84 -28.01
C ALA A 198 -8.73 -13.07 -27.72
N GLU A 199 -9.87 -13.77 -27.66
CA GLU A 199 -11.14 -13.13 -27.31
C GLU A 199 -11.27 -12.89 -25.82
N ILE A 200 -10.76 -13.82 -25.00
CA ILE A 200 -10.67 -13.67 -23.56
C ILE A 200 -9.79 -12.46 -23.20
N GLU A 201 -8.64 -12.28 -23.81
CA GLU A 201 -7.77 -11.11 -23.58
C GLU A 201 -8.44 -9.79 -24.02
N ARG A 202 -9.12 -9.76 -25.15
CA ARG A 202 -9.91 -8.59 -25.57
C ARG A 202 -11.03 -8.26 -24.59
N TRP A 203 -11.73 -9.28 -24.09
CA TRP A 203 -12.78 -9.11 -23.10
C TRP A 203 -12.20 -8.56 -21.79
N ARG A 204 -11.09 -9.15 -21.28
CA ARG A 204 -10.40 -8.68 -20.06
C ARG A 204 -9.99 -7.23 -20.17
N ARG A 205 -9.37 -6.85 -21.28
CA ARG A 205 -8.95 -5.47 -21.54
C ARG A 205 -10.15 -4.51 -21.55
N ARG A 206 -11.23 -4.88 -22.24
CA ARG A 206 -12.45 -4.08 -22.31
C ARG A 206 -13.12 -3.94 -20.95
N GLU A 207 -13.15 -5.00 -20.17
CA GLU A 207 -13.71 -5.01 -18.82
C GLU A 207 -12.88 -4.14 -17.86
N SER A 208 -11.55 -4.19 -17.93
CA SER A 208 -10.66 -3.29 -17.18
C SER A 208 -10.92 -1.82 -17.50
N LEU A 209 -11.08 -1.48 -18.79
CA LEU A 209 -11.42 -0.13 -19.21
C LEU A 209 -12.79 0.31 -18.67
N ARG A 210 -13.81 -0.58 -18.75
CA ARG A 210 -15.14 -0.32 -18.21
C ARG A 210 -15.10 -0.05 -16.71
N LEU A 211 -14.51 -0.96 -15.94
CA LEU A 211 -14.39 -0.81 -14.48
C LEU A 211 -13.61 0.45 -14.09
N THR A 212 -12.55 0.78 -14.84
CA THR A 212 -11.77 1.98 -14.57
C THR A 212 -12.58 3.23 -14.85
N ALA A 213 -13.30 3.30 -15.98
CA ALA A 213 -14.16 4.43 -16.33
C ALA A 213 -15.29 4.64 -15.29
N GLU A 214 -15.85 3.54 -14.77
CA GLU A 214 -16.94 3.59 -13.80
C GLU A 214 -16.47 3.96 -12.39
N ARG A 215 -15.28 3.52 -11.96
CA ARG A 215 -14.86 3.58 -10.55
C ARG A 215 -13.71 4.54 -10.28
N ARG A 216 -12.79 4.65 -11.22
CA ARG A 216 -11.55 5.42 -11.09
C ARG A 216 -11.17 6.11 -12.41
N PRO A 217 -12.05 6.97 -12.94
CA PRO A 217 -11.87 7.60 -14.27
C PRO A 217 -10.58 8.42 -14.37
N GLU A 218 -10.09 8.96 -13.25
CA GLU A 218 -8.84 9.72 -13.21
C GLU A 218 -7.60 8.89 -13.61
N LEU A 219 -7.64 7.57 -13.47
CA LEU A 219 -6.54 6.69 -13.87
C LEU A 219 -6.39 6.63 -15.40
N LEU A 220 -7.47 6.82 -16.15
CA LEU A 220 -7.47 6.79 -17.63
C LEU A 220 -6.58 7.89 -18.24
N ASN A 221 -6.34 8.98 -17.52
CA ASN A 221 -5.47 10.07 -17.96
C ASN A 221 -3.99 9.64 -18.09
N GLN A 222 -3.60 8.56 -17.44
CA GLN A 222 -2.22 8.06 -17.43
C GLN A 222 -2.02 6.86 -18.35
N VAL A 223 -3.08 6.38 -19.01
CA VAL A 223 -3.05 5.19 -19.87
C VAL A 223 -3.02 5.57 -21.33
N ASN A 224 -2.12 4.95 -22.08
CA ASN A 224 -2.11 5.12 -23.53
C ASN A 224 -3.22 4.25 -24.16
N LEU A 225 -4.32 4.90 -24.57
CA LEU A 225 -5.47 4.27 -25.18
C LEU A 225 -5.39 4.32 -26.70
N SER A 226 -5.72 3.20 -27.36
CA SER A 226 -5.95 3.20 -28.81
C SER A 226 -7.16 4.05 -29.19
N GLY A 227 -7.31 4.41 -30.46
CA GLY A 227 -8.46 5.20 -30.90
C GLY A 227 -9.81 4.48 -30.69
N GLU A 228 -9.84 3.14 -30.72
CA GLU A 228 -11.05 2.36 -30.44
C GLU A 228 -11.35 2.36 -28.93
N GLU A 229 -10.34 2.13 -28.09
CA GLU A 229 -10.49 2.16 -26.63
C GLU A 229 -10.93 3.54 -26.14
N ARG A 230 -10.39 4.62 -26.71
CA ARG A 230 -10.78 5.98 -26.36
C ARG A 230 -12.26 6.22 -26.66
N ARG A 231 -12.73 5.87 -27.87
CA ARG A 231 -14.17 5.99 -28.18
C ARG A 231 -15.06 5.18 -27.25
N PHE A 232 -14.63 3.99 -26.88
CA PHE A 232 -15.35 3.16 -25.92
C PHE A 232 -15.42 3.81 -24.53
N VAL A 233 -14.30 4.32 -24.01
CA VAL A 233 -14.23 5.02 -22.73
C VAL A 233 -15.07 6.31 -22.74
N ASP A 234 -14.98 7.13 -23.81
CA ASP A 234 -15.73 8.36 -23.93
C ASP A 234 -17.24 8.10 -23.92
N ALA A 235 -17.69 7.03 -24.59
CA ALA A 235 -19.08 6.60 -24.53
C ALA A 235 -19.57 6.21 -23.14
N LEU A 236 -18.71 5.54 -22.34
CA LEU A 236 -19.04 5.19 -20.95
C LEU A 236 -19.12 6.43 -20.05
N LEU A 237 -18.19 7.36 -20.20
CA LEU A 237 -18.14 8.59 -19.39
C LEU A 237 -19.32 9.54 -19.72
N SER A 238 -19.76 9.61 -20.99
CA SER A 238 -20.91 10.42 -21.37
C SER A 238 -22.23 9.92 -20.75
N VAL A 239 -22.42 8.61 -20.65
CA VAL A 239 -23.59 8.00 -19.97
C VAL A 239 -23.60 8.31 -18.46
N ARG A 240 -22.44 8.39 -17.85
CA ARG A 240 -22.31 8.71 -16.42
C ARG A 240 -22.69 10.17 -16.13
N SER A 241 -22.21 11.12 -16.92
CA SER A 241 -22.54 12.53 -16.72
C SER A 241 -24.04 12.80 -16.81
N THR A 242 -24.76 12.11 -17.72
CA THR A 242 -26.23 12.23 -17.84
C THR A 242 -27.01 11.59 -16.69
N ASN A 243 -26.43 10.64 -15.97
CA ASN A 243 -27.05 10.00 -14.79
C ASN A 243 -26.80 10.78 -13.49
N ASP A 244 -25.66 11.45 -13.34
CA ASP A 244 -25.34 12.31 -12.18
C ASP A 244 -26.15 13.62 -12.18
N GLU A 245 -26.65 14.07 -13.35
CA GLU A 245 -27.51 15.26 -13.48
C GLU A 245 -28.99 15.02 -13.17
N ARG A 246 -29.42 13.79 -12.85
CA ARG A 246 -30.80 13.56 -12.41
C ARG A 246 -30.93 13.98 -10.93
N PRO A 247 -31.76 15.01 -10.63
CA PRO A 247 -31.98 15.40 -9.25
C PRO A 247 -32.61 14.22 -8.49
N ASP A 248 -32.09 14.00 -7.29
CA ASP A 248 -32.59 13.02 -6.34
C ASP A 248 -34.11 13.23 -6.16
N GLY A 249 -34.90 12.38 -6.80
CA GLY A 249 -36.35 12.42 -6.70
C GLY A 249 -36.74 12.12 -5.27
N GLY A 250 -37.19 13.16 -4.56
CA GLY A 250 -37.58 13.13 -3.16
C GLY A 250 -38.30 11.85 -2.76
N ARG A 251 -37.80 11.22 -1.73
CA ARG A 251 -38.57 10.28 -0.92
C ARG A 251 -39.32 11.11 0.10
N GLU A 252 -40.60 11.33 -0.17
CA GLU A 252 -41.60 11.67 0.84
C GLU A 252 -41.83 10.47 1.77
#